data_b2bc00c6a40109c4d7a8658471306d67
#
_entry.id   b2bc00c6a40109c4d7a8658471306d67
#
_cell.length_a   1.000
_cell.length_b   1.000
_cell.length_c   1.000
_cell.angle_alpha   90.00
_cell.angle_beta   90.00
_cell.angle_gamma   90.00
#
_symmetry.space_group_name_H-M   'P 1'
#
loop_
_entity.id
_entity.type
_entity.pdbx_description
1 polymer ?
#
loop_
_entity_poly.entity_id
_entity_poly.type
_entity_poly.pdbx_seq_one_letter_code
_entity_poly.pdbx_strand_id
1 'polypeptide(L)'
;MYIVKDKTLGDCVFANGFTRKYFKTITVSGEREWENPAISELGTIGGSTFACAATGDRGDNGINVAFDKNQSTSYFNRCGSGAGIDYLAITMYNPVAIRVRSIEIVPAYYSLNKGILQYSDNGSTWTDIKAVTKGQNDVPDVGLHKYWKIRAIEGVYSGGFRNVHVSEIYLRGFEPYTYQKEVEATADDYDRYEDHLNILRGEIK
;
A
#
# COMPACT_ATOMS: atom_id res chain seq x y z
N MET A 1 6.24 -2.76 -42.65
CA MET A 1 5.74 -2.79 -41.29
C MET A 1 4.40 -2.06 -41.26
N TYR A 2 3.33 -2.74 -40.92
CA TYR A 2 1.99 -2.14 -40.82
C TYR A 2 1.56 -2.19 -39.36
N ILE A 3 1.09 -1.07 -38.83
CA ILE A 3 0.52 -0.98 -37.49
C ILE A 3 -1.00 -0.92 -37.69
N VAL A 4 -1.73 -1.84 -37.08
CA VAL A 4 -3.18 -1.84 -37.08
C VAL A 4 -3.65 -1.69 -35.64
N LYS A 5 -4.53 -0.73 -35.42
CA LYS A 5 -5.19 -0.54 -34.13
C LYS A 5 -6.47 -1.35 -34.07
N ASP A 6 -6.46 -2.38 -33.26
CA ASP A 6 -7.66 -3.13 -32.90
C ASP A 6 -8.17 -2.66 -31.54
N LYS A 7 -9.49 -2.44 -31.41
CA LYS A 7 -10.10 -2.01 -30.13
C LYS A 7 -10.01 -3.07 -29.04
N THR A 8 -9.85 -4.33 -29.42
CA THR A 8 -9.82 -5.48 -28.50
C THR A 8 -8.38 -5.94 -28.22
N LEU A 9 -7.52 -5.89 -29.22
CA LEU A 9 -6.14 -6.40 -29.15
C LEU A 9 -5.09 -5.30 -28.96
N GLY A 10 -5.47 -4.02 -29.06
CA GLY A 10 -4.53 -2.91 -29.00
C GLY A 10 -3.77 -2.69 -30.31
N ASP A 11 -2.56 -2.14 -30.23
CA ASP A 11 -1.69 -1.92 -31.40
C ASP A 11 -1.02 -3.24 -31.81
N CYS A 12 -1.33 -3.73 -33.01
CA CYS A 12 -0.71 -4.91 -33.59
C CYS A 12 0.34 -4.50 -34.62
N VAL A 13 1.55 -5.01 -34.52
CA VAL A 13 2.67 -4.71 -35.42
C VAL A 13 2.97 -5.93 -36.29
N PHE A 14 2.95 -5.75 -37.63
CA PHE A 14 3.32 -6.79 -38.59
C PHE A 14 4.75 -6.62 -39.06
N ALA A 15 5.53 -7.69 -38.91
CA ALA A 15 6.84 -7.76 -39.53
C ALA A 15 6.71 -8.31 -40.97
N ASN A 16 7.34 -7.61 -41.93
CA ASN A 16 7.51 -8.13 -43.30
C ASN A 16 8.51 -9.28 -43.29
N GLY A 17 8.06 -10.49 -43.54
CA GLY A 17 8.90 -11.68 -43.67
C GLY A 17 8.10 -12.96 -43.76
N PHE A 18 8.74 -14.07 -44.19
CA PHE A 18 8.12 -15.39 -44.42
C PHE A 18 7.58 -16.08 -43.18
N THR A 19 7.81 -15.55 -41.97
CA THR A 19 7.17 -15.94 -40.72
C THR A 19 6.41 -14.73 -40.20
N ARG A 20 5.09 -14.78 -40.30
CA ARG A 20 4.20 -13.76 -39.76
C ARG A 20 4.18 -13.88 -38.21
N LYS A 21 5.12 -13.23 -37.57
CA LYS A 21 5.05 -12.99 -36.13
C LYS A 21 4.50 -11.61 -35.89
N TYR A 22 3.46 -11.50 -35.11
CA TYR A 22 3.04 -10.22 -34.59
C TYR A 22 2.93 -10.28 -33.07
N PHE A 23 3.09 -9.13 -32.48
CA PHE A 23 3.05 -8.94 -31.04
C PHE A 23 1.85 -8.07 -30.70
N LYS A 24 1.18 -8.42 -29.63
CA LYS A 24 0.12 -7.61 -29.03
C LYS A 24 0.57 -7.14 -27.66
N THR A 25 0.11 -5.94 -27.30
CA THR A 25 0.32 -5.43 -25.95
C THR A 25 -0.84 -5.89 -25.06
N ILE A 26 -0.51 -6.56 -23.97
CA ILE A 26 -1.47 -6.96 -22.95
C ILE A 26 -1.20 -6.21 -21.65
N THR A 27 -2.25 -5.96 -20.88
CA THR A 27 -2.12 -5.49 -19.52
C THR A 27 -1.94 -6.69 -18.60
N VAL A 28 -0.82 -6.72 -17.89
CA VAL A 28 -0.54 -7.74 -16.89
C VAL A 28 -0.71 -7.12 -15.50
N SER A 29 -1.52 -7.79 -14.67
CA SER A 29 -1.67 -7.44 -13.26
C SER A 29 -0.76 -8.31 -12.41
N GLY A 30 -0.15 -7.72 -11.40
CA GLY A 30 0.73 -8.37 -10.45
C GLY A 30 0.81 -7.57 -9.17
N GLU A 31 1.75 -7.94 -8.33
CA GLU A 31 2.10 -7.18 -7.12
C GLU A 31 3.57 -6.80 -7.20
N ARG A 32 3.91 -5.65 -6.67
CA ARG A 32 5.30 -5.20 -6.47
C ARG A 32 5.55 -4.90 -5.00
N GLU A 33 6.79 -4.97 -4.59
CA GLU A 33 7.20 -4.59 -3.24
C GLU A 33 6.83 -3.14 -2.95
N TRP A 34 6.38 -2.92 -1.72
CA TRP A 34 5.95 -1.63 -1.24
C TRP A 34 6.45 -1.41 0.21
N GLU A 35 6.91 -0.21 0.48
CA GLU A 35 7.16 0.31 1.83
C GLU A 35 6.53 1.69 1.93
N ASN A 36 5.99 2.05 3.11
CA ASN A 36 5.42 3.39 3.28
C ASN A 36 6.44 4.48 2.89
N PRO A 37 6.02 5.50 2.14
CA PRO A 37 6.89 6.60 1.77
C PRO A 37 7.32 7.41 2.99
N ALA A 38 8.42 8.16 2.86
CA ALA A 38 8.73 9.25 3.78
C ALA A 38 7.70 10.37 3.62
N ILE A 39 7.22 10.92 4.72
CA ILE A 39 6.31 12.07 4.70
C ILE A 39 6.85 13.22 5.55
N SER A 40 6.76 14.42 5.03
CA SER A 40 7.09 15.66 5.76
C SER A 40 5.86 16.33 6.39
N GLU A 41 4.67 16.02 5.87
CA GLU A 41 3.38 16.56 6.30
C GLU A 41 2.38 15.42 6.56
N LEU A 42 1.37 15.68 7.39
CA LEU A 42 0.44 14.64 7.86
C LEU A 42 -0.40 13.99 6.75
N GLY A 43 -0.61 14.66 5.63
CA GLY A 43 -1.56 14.21 4.61
C GLY A 43 -3.01 14.20 5.12
N THR A 44 -3.91 13.73 4.28
CA THR A 44 -5.33 13.61 4.62
C THR A 44 -5.74 12.14 4.55
N ILE A 45 -6.24 11.59 5.64
CA ILE A 45 -6.82 10.24 5.66
C ILE A 45 -7.99 10.20 4.68
N GLY A 46 -7.95 9.26 3.73
CA GLY A 46 -8.89 9.17 2.62
C GLY A 46 -8.50 10.01 1.39
N GLY A 47 -7.37 10.72 1.42
CA GLY A 47 -6.86 11.52 0.30
C GLY A 47 -6.16 10.68 -0.78
N SER A 48 -5.38 11.36 -1.62
CA SER A 48 -4.68 10.76 -2.77
C SER A 48 -3.24 10.31 -2.49
N THR A 49 -2.73 10.58 -1.28
CA THR A 49 -1.36 10.23 -0.86
C THR A 49 -1.39 9.42 0.42
N PHE A 50 -0.26 8.78 0.76
CA PHE A 50 -0.08 8.18 2.07
C PHE A 50 -0.27 9.24 3.16
N ALA A 51 -1.00 8.87 4.21
CA ALA A 51 -1.31 9.76 5.31
C ALA A 51 -1.28 9.01 6.65
N CYS A 52 -1.02 9.76 7.72
CA CYS A 52 -1.07 9.24 9.07
C CYS A 52 -1.81 10.19 10.00
N ALA A 53 -2.41 9.63 11.05
CA ALA A 53 -3.06 10.37 12.12
C ALA A 53 -2.83 9.65 13.45
N ALA A 54 -2.90 10.38 14.54
CA ALA A 54 -2.79 9.80 15.87
C ALA A 54 -3.86 10.37 16.79
N THR A 55 -4.25 9.56 17.77
CA THR A 55 -5.12 9.97 18.89
C THR A 55 -4.30 10.00 20.17
N GLY A 56 -4.59 10.97 21.06
CA GLY A 56 -3.91 11.18 22.33
C GLY A 56 -4.15 12.60 22.84
N ASP A 57 -3.73 12.85 24.08
CA ASP A 57 -3.96 14.15 24.75
C ASP A 57 -2.85 15.17 24.40
N ARG A 58 -1.70 14.68 23.94
CA ARG A 58 -0.55 15.53 23.60
C ARG A 58 0.36 14.80 22.60
N GLY A 59 0.76 15.52 21.55
CA GLY A 59 1.86 15.16 20.67
C GLY A 59 2.87 16.30 20.64
N ASP A 60 4.11 16.06 21.05
CA ASP A 60 5.15 17.11 21.05
C ASP A 60 5.70 17.36 19.63
N ASN A 61 5.62 16.39 18.76
CA ASN A 61 5.86 16.52 17.31
C ASN A 61 4.67 15.92 16.57
N GLY A 62 4.42 16.39 15.37
CA GLY A 62 3.38 15.75 14.52
C GLY A 62 3.69 14.27 14.29
N ILE A 63 2.67 13.46 14.13
CA ILE A 63 2.85 12.00 13.88
C ILE A 63 3.65 11.71 12.60
N ASN A 64 3.74 12.67 11.66
CA ASN A 64 4.54 12.55 10.45
C ASN A 64 6.02 12.22 10.73
N VAL A 65 6.59 12.68 11.87
CA VAL A 65 7.99 12.36 12.22
C VAL A 65 8.23 10.90 12.56
N ALA A 66 7.18 10.10 12.78
CA ALA A 66 7.28 8.64 12.88
C ALA A 66 7.28 7.96 11.49
N PHE A 67 7.26 8.74 10.40
CA PHE A 67 7.25 8.29 9.02
C PHE A 67 8.15 9.14 8.12
N ASP A 68 9.05 9.93 8.68
CA ASP A 68 9.94 10.83 7.92
C ASP A 68 11.24 10.16 7.44
N LYS A 69 11.43 8.87 7.78
CA LYS A 69 12.64 8.06 7.52
C LYS A 69 13.89 8.60 8.23
N ASN A 70 13.69 9.34 9.31
CA ASN A 70 14.77 9.91 10.13
C ASN A 70 14.68 9.43 11.58
N GLN A 71 15.43 8.41 11.91
CA GLN A 71 15.44 7.83 13.27
C GLN A 71 15.96 8.77 14.37
N SER A 72 16.48 9.96 14.01
CA SER A 72 16.89 10.99 14.97
C SER A 72 15.73 11.86 15.45
N THR A 73 14.60 11.84 14.75
CA THR A 73 13.34 12.45 15.16
C THR A 73 12.48 11.42 15.89
N SER A 74 11.48 11.87 16.63
CA SER A 74 10.56 10.96 17.28
C SER A 74 9.21 11.60 17.57
N TYR A 75 8.16 10.82 17.40
CA TYR A 75 6.81 11.15 17.81
C TYR A 75 6.58 10.72 19.25
N PHE A 76 6.08 11.65 20.06
CA PHE A 76 5.67 11.40 21.44
C PHE A 76 4.20 11.72 21.62
N ASN A 77 3.47 10.82 22.28
CA ASN A 77 2.10 11.05 22.67
C ASN A 77 1.81 10.45 24.05
N ARG A 78 0.77 10.95 24.71
CA ARG A 78 0.35 10.49 26.03
C ARG A 78 -1.16 10.55 26.20
N CYS A 79 -1.67 9.79 27.17
CA CYS A 79 -3.01 9.94 27.69
C CYS A 79 -2.98 10.05 29.21
N GLY A 80 -3.94 10.80 29.77
CA GLY A 80 -4.12 10.96 31.21
C GLY A 80 -4.43 9.62 31.87
N SER A 81 -4.24 9.56 33.20
CA SER A 81 -4.46 8.36 33.99
C SER A 81 -5.91 7.84 33.98
N GLY A 82 -6.87 8.70 33.65
CA GLY A 82 -8.29 8.34 33.51
C GLY A 82 -8.66 7.76 32.16
N ALA A 83 -7.86 7.95 31.12
CA ALA A 83 -8.08 7.36 29.81
C ALA A 83 -7.39 5.99 29.71
N GLY A 84 -8.03 5.03 29.04
CA GLY A 84 -7.37 3.76 28.69
C GLY A 84 -6.19 4.00 27.75
N ILE A 85 -5.14 3.21 27.84
CA ILE A 85 -3.99 3.34 26.93
C ILE A 85 -4.39 3.06 25.47
N ASP A 86 -5.44 2.30 25.25
CA ASP A 86 -6.05 2.03 23.95
C ASP A 86 -6.61 3.26 23.24
N TYR A 87 -6.73 4.39 23.94
CA TYR A 87 -6.97 5.71 23.37
C TYR A 87 -5.79 6.19 22.51
N LEU A 88 -4.56 5.74 22.82
CA LEU A 88 -3.38 6.04 22.01
C LEU A 88 -3.34 5.12 20.79
N ALA A 89 -3.60 5.67 19.63
CA ALA A 89 -3.57 4.92 18.38
C ALA A 89 -2.88 5.71 17.27
N ILE A 90 -2.19 5.00 16.40
CA ILE A 90 -1.56 5.55 15.19
C ILE A 90 -2.26 4.92 14.00
N THR A 91 -2.95 5.72 13.21
CA THR A 91 -3.65 5.32 12.00
C THR A 91 -2.83 5.69 10.78
N MET A 92 -2.70 4.76 9.84
CA MET A 92 -2.01 4.89 8.57
C MET A 92 -3.00 4.61 7.43
N TYR A 93 -2.91 5.39 6.37
CA TYR A 93 -3.76 5.26 5.20
C TYR A 93 -2.92 5.27 3.93
N ASN A 94 -3.19 4.36 3.02
CA ASN A 94 -2.65 4.36 1.67
C ASN A 94 -3.79 4.40 0.65
N PRO A 95 -3.75 5.29 -0.36
CA PRO A 95 -4.84 5.43 -1.34
C PRO A 95 -5.06 4.17 -2.18
N VAL A 96 -4.01 3.39 -2.40
CA VAL A 96 -4.07 2.07 -3.00
C VAL A 96 -4.10 1.03 -1.87
N ALA A 97 -4.97 0.05 -1.95
CA ALA A 97 -4.98 -1.03 -0.97
C ALA A 97 -3.67 -1.82 -1.04
N ILE A 98 -3.04 -2.04 0.11
CA ILE A 98 -1.74 -2.71 0.24
C ILE A 98 -1.88 -3.97 1.09
N ARG A 99 -1.03 -4.95 0.81
CA ARG A 99 -0.88 -6.18 1.59
C ARG A 99 0.34 -6.04 2.49
N VAL A 100 0.16 -5.72 3.76
CA VAL A 100 1.26 -5.60 4.70
C VAL A 100 1.74 -6.99 5.12
N ARG A 101 3.05 -7.21 5.09
CA ARG A 101 3.72 -8.47 5.47
C ARG A 101 4.61 -8.31 6.69
N SER A 102 5.08 -7.11 6.96
CA SER A 102 5.81 -6.80 8.18
C SER A 102 5.59 -5.37 8.62
N ILE A 103 5.72 -5.14 9.91
CA ILE A 103 5.77 -3.82 10.50
C ILE A 103 6.98 -3.74 11.44
N GLU A 104 7.76 -2.69 11.31
CA GLU A 104 8.87 -2.39 12.21
C GLU A 104 8.55 -1.11 12.99
N ILE A 105 8.67 -1.19 14.32
CA ILE A 105 8.45 -0.07 15.23
C ILE A 105 9.80 0.26 15.87
N VAL A 106 10.43 1.33 15.41
CA VAL A 106 11.70 1.81 15.97
C VAL A 106 11.42 2.56 17.26
N PRO A 107 11.95 2.07 18.40
CA PRO A 107 11.64 2.64 19.70
C PRO A 107 12.31 4.00 19.91
N ALA A 108 11.68 4.85 20.70
CA ALA A 108 12.28 6.03 21.33
C ALA A 108 12.24 5.88 22.86
N TYR A 109 12.55 6.94 23.61
CA TYR A 109 12.78 6.87 25.07
C TYR A 109 11.61 6.26 25.87
N TYR A 110 10.35 6.69 25.63
CA TYR A 110 9.13 6.10 26.24
C TYR A 110 8.39 5.20 25.25
N SER A 111 9.03 4.14 24.83
CA SER A 111 8.59 3.30 23.72
C SER A 111 7.16 2.79 23.86
N LEU A 112 6.49 2.63 22.72
CA LEU A 112 5.35 1.73 22.60
C LEU A 112 5.82 0.30 22.89
N ASN A 113 5.46 -0.23 24.07
CA ASN A 113 5.88 -1.57 24.45
C ASN A 113 5.08 -2.64 23.71
N LYS A 114 3.77 -2.43 23.58
CA LYS A 114 2.87 -3.36 22.91
C LYS A 114 1.66 -2.65 22.35
N GLY A 115 1.26 -3.01 21.15
CA GLY A 115 0.03 -2.58 20.51
C GLY A 115 -0.69 -3.75 19.85
N ILE A 116 -1.90 -3.50 19.34
CA ILE A 116 -2.60 -4.39 18.42
C ILE A 116 -2.54 -3.75 17.04
N LEU A 117 -2.02 -4.49 16.06
CA LEU A 117 -2.14 -4.14 14.65
C LEU A 117 -3.54 -4.49 14.17
N GLN A 118 -4.17 -3.56 13.50
CA GLN A 118 -5.53 -3.66 12.97
C GLN A 118 -5.53 -3.23 11.50
N TYR A 119 -6.50 -3.72 10.74
CA TYR A 119 -6.83 -3.21 9.40
C TYR A 119 -8.29 -2.78 9.30
N SER A 120 -8.58 -1.99 8.25
CA SER A 120 -9.93 -1.58 7.89
C SER A 120 -10.03 -1.28 6.40
N ASP A 121 -11.22 -1.44 5.82
CA ASP A 121 -11.52 -1.04 4.44
C ASP A 121 -12.19 0.34 4.35
N ASN A 122 -12.76 0.81 5.47
CA ASN A 122 -13.52 2.06 5.53
C ASN A 122 -12.99 3.09 6.55
N GLY A 123 -11.92 2.75 7.28
CA GLY A 123 -11.34 3.61 8.32
C GLY A 123 -12.17 3.73 9.61
N SER A 124 -13.31 3.06 9.70
CA SER A 124 -14.25 3.15 10.83
C SER A 124 -14.38 1.84 11.59
N THR A 125 -14.55 0.74 10.89
CA THR A 125 -14.65 -0.60 11.48
C THR A 125 -13.29 -1.29 11.38
N TRP A 126 -12.76 -1.74 12.52
CA TRP A 126 -11.40 -2.26 12.64
C TRP A 126 -11.40 -3.73 13.02
N THR A 127 -10.53 -4.49 12.38
CA THR A 127 -10.31 -5.92 12.67
C THR A 127 -8.91 -6.09 13.26
N ASP A 128 -8.82 -6.73 14.42
CA ASP A 128 -7.58 -7.07 15.09
C ASP A 128 -6.83 -8.16 14.30
N ILE A 129 -5.53 -7.99 14.09
CA ILE A 129 -4.68 -8.99 13.43
C ILE A 129 -3.85 -9.73 14.48
N LYS A 130 -2.99 -8.98 15.16
CA LYS A 130 -2.08 -9.54 16.17
C LYS A 130 -1.49 -8.46 17.07
N ALA A 131 -0.93 -8.90 18.19
CA ALA A 131 -0.08 -8.05 19.00
C ALA A 131 1.24 -7.75 18.26
N VAL A 132 1.68 -6.48 18.33
CA VAL A 132 2.97 -6.00 17.82
C VAL A 132 3.74 -5.31 18.95
N THR A 133 5.06 -5.42 18.88
CA THR A 133 5.99 -4.84 19.87
C THR A 133 7.04 -4.00 19.14
N LYS A 134 7.88 -3.31 19.91
CA LYS A 134 9.07 -2.64 19.34
C LYS A 134 9.93 -3.62 18.52
N GLY A 135 10.56 -3.13 17.47
CA GLY A 135 11.33 -3.89 16.50
C GLY A 135 10.43 -4.45 15.38
N GLN A 136 10.96 -5.42 14.66
CA GLN A 136 10.28 -6.03 13.52
C GLN A 136 9.24 -7.06 13.96
N ASN A 137 8.09 -7.02 13.31
CA ASN A 137 6.98 -7.94 13.52
C ASN A 137 6.47 -8.43 12.17
N ASP A 138 6.44 -9.74 11.95
CA ASP A 138 5.82 -10.33 10.78
C ASP A 138 4.28 -10.22 10.89
N VAL A 139 3.64 -9.95 9.77
CA VAL A 139 2.18 -9.82 9.68
C VAL A 139 1.63 -10.97 8.85
N PRO A 140 0.65 -11.73 9.37
CA PRO A 140 -0.01 -12.76 8.58
C PRO A 140 -0.71 -12.13 7.37
N ASP A 141 -0.90 -12.91 6.32
CA ASP A 141 -1.61 -12.45 5.13
C ASP A 141 -3.09 -12.26 5.44
N VAL A 142 -3.53 -11.02 5.46
CA VAL A 142 -4.94 -10.64 5.67
C VAL A 142 -5.57 -10.05 4.41
N GLY A 143 -4.82 -10.00 3.30
CA GLY A 143 -5.28 -9.41 2.05
C GLY A 143 -4.87 -7.94 1.88
N LEU A 144 -5.55 -7.29 0.96
CA LEU A 144 -5.29 -5.90 0.56
C LEU A 144 -6.23 -4.94 1.29
N HIS A 145 -5.67 -4.01 2.07
CA HIS A 145 -6.43 -3.01 2.82
C HIS A 145 -5.84 -1.62 2.68
N LYS A 146 -6.68 -0.57 2.77
CA LYS A 146 -6.24 0.82 2.69
C LYS A 146 -5.87 1.43 4.03
N TYR A 147 -6.49 0.95 5.12
CA TYR A 147 -6.33 1.53 6.44
C TYR A 147 -5.69 0.52 7.38
N TRP A 148 -4.67 0.98 8.08
CA TRP A 148 -3.92 0.21 9.07
C TRP A 148 -3.82 1.02 10.35
N LYS A 149 -3.85 0.36 11.50
CA LYS A 149 -3.77 1.04 12.79
C LYS A 149 -2.95 0.23 13.78
N ILE A 150 -2.15 0.93 14.56
CA ILE A 150 -1.58 0.40 15.80
C ILE A 150 -2.36 1.01 16.95
N ARG A 151 -3.14 0.22 17.65
CA ARG A 151 -3.81 0.61 18.90
C ARG A 151 -2.92 0.19 20.07
N ALA A 152 -2.44 1.16 20.87
CA ALA A 152 -1.59 0.85 22.00
C ALA A 152 -2.35 0.07 23.09
N ILE A 153 -1.72 -0.94 23.66
CA ILE A 153 -2.22 -1.70 24.81
C ILE A 153 -1.26 -1.68 25.99
N GLU A 154 0.01 -1.34 25.75
CA GLU A 154 1.01 -1.19 26.79
C GLU A 154 2.02 -0.09 26.39
N GLY A 155 2.15 0.90 27.25
CA GLY A 155 3.10 2.00 27.12
C GLY A 155 3.86 2.19 28.44
N VAL A 156 4.75 3.18 28.47
CA VAL A 156 5.50 3.52 29.69
C VAL A 156 4.68 4.47 30.55
N TYR A 157 4.45 4.08 31.81
CA TYR A 157 3.80 4.96 32.79
C TYR A 157 4.84 5.89 33.41
N SER A 158 4.65 7.20 33.26
CA SER A 158 5.54 8.20 33.85
C SER A 158 4.77 9.50 34.10
N GLY A 159 5.02 10.13 35.24
CA GLY A 159 4.45 11.43 35.60
C GLY A 159 2.92 11.48 35.65
N GLY A 160 2.24 10.38 35.97
CA GLY A 160 0.78 10.30 35.98
C GLY A 160 0.16 10.07 34.60
N PHE A 161 0.96 9.81 33.57
CA PHE A 161 0.52 9.59 32.19
C PHE A 161 1.01 8.25 31.64
N ARG A 162 0.25 7.69 30.72
CA ARG A 162 0.68 6.58 29.87
C ARG A 162 1.24 7.15 28.59
N ASN A 163 2.45 6.77 28.25
CA ASN A 163 3.21 7.37 27.15
C ASN A 163 3.47 6.35 26.05
N VAL A 164 3.44 6.83 24.80
CA VAL A 164 3.86 6.13 23.60
C VAL A 164 4.85 7.02 22.86
N HIS A 165 6.02 6.49 22.59
CA HIS A 165 7.11 7.22 21.93
C HIS A 165 7.74 6.30 20.87
N VAL A 166 7.76 6.74 19.62
CA VAL A 166 8.33 5.99 18.49
C VAL A 166 9.21 6.92 17.66
N SER A 167 10.37 6.42 17.24
CA SER A 167 11.22 7.17 16.31
C SER A 167 10.74 6.98 14.89
N GLU A 168 10.41 5.74 14.49
CA GLU A 168 10.03 5.46 13.13
C GLU A 168 9.09 4.25 13.05
N ILE A 169 8.23 4.21 12.05
CA ILE A 169 7.37 3.08 11.72
C ILE A 169 7.53 2.76 10.23
N TYR A 170 7.89 1.52 9.94
CA TYR A 170 7.96 0.98 8.59
C TYR A 170 6.90 -0.08 8.39
N LEU A 171 6.00 0.13 7.42
CA LEU A 171 5.13 -0.92 6.90
C LEU A 171 5.73 -1.41 5.60
N ARG A 172 5.90 -2.73 5.47
CA ARG A 172 6.43 -3.35 4.25
C ARG A 172 5.51 -4.46 3.78
N GLY A 173 5.40 -4.60 2.48
CA GLY A 173 4.57 -5.61 1.85
C GLY A 173 4.49 -5.45 0.35
N PHE A 174 3.28 -5.54 -0.18
CA PHE A 174 3.03 -5.49 -1.62
C PHE A 174 1.88 -4.56 -1.96
N GLU A 175 1.97 -3.92 -3.12
CA GLU A 175 0.85 -3.19 -3.71
C GLU A 175 0.48 -3.76 -5.09
N PRO A 176 -0.80 -3.69 -5.50
CA PRO A 176 -1.21 -4.03 -6.85
C PRO A 176 -0.46 -3.18 -7.88
N TYR A 177 -0.01 -3.82 -8.91
CA TYR A 177 0.71 -3.18 -9.99
C TYR A 177 0.23 -3.72 -11.33
N THR A 178 0.02 -2.83 -12.29
CA THR A 178 -0.31 -3.19 -13.67
C THR A 178 0.74 -2.62 -14.61
N TYR A 179 1.14 -3.41 -15.60
CA TYR A 179 2.08 -2.96 -16.62
C TYR A 179 1.70 -3.52 -17.98
N GLN A 180 2.13 -2.82 -19.01
CA GLN A 180 1.99 -3.26 -20.37
C GLN A 180 3.12 -4.23 -20.72
N LYS A 181 2.77 -5.37 -21.29
CA LYS A 181 3.71 -6.37 -21.76
C LYS A 181 3.41 -6.72 -23.22
N GLU A 182 4.46 -6.70 -24.03
CA GLU A 182 4.40 -7.18 -25.38
C GLU A 182 4.52 -8.72 -25.38
N VAL A 183 3.56 -9.40 -25.97
CA VAL A 183 3.53 -10.85 -26.08
C VAL A 183 3.29 -11.26 -27.53
N GLU A 184 3.84 -12.40 -27.95
CA GLU A 184 3.57 -12.98 -29.26
C GLU A 184 2.08 -13.37 -29.32
N ALA A 185 1.42 -13.02 -30.41
CA ALA A 185 0.01 -13.35 -30.61
C ALA A 185 -0.22 -14.86 -30.78
N THR A 186 -1.33 -15.35 -30.30
CA THR A 186 -1.75 -16.76 -30.40
C THR A 186 -2.45 -17.01 -31.74
N ALA A 187 -2.71 -18.28 -32.08
CA ALA A 187 -3.50 -18.65 -33.27
C ALA A 187 -4.86 -17.95 -33.29
N ASP A 188 -5.55 -17.89 -32.14
CA ASP A 188 -6.87 -17.22 -32.04
C ASP A 188 -6.79 -15.71 -32.31
N ASP A 189 -5.67 -15.09 -31.96
CA ASP A 189 -5.45 -13.68 -32.25
C ASP A 189 -5.23 -13.47 -33.76
N TYR A 190 -4.56 -14.43 -34.45
CA TYR A 190 -4.36 -14.41 -35.88
C TYR A 190 -5.69 -14.54 -36.61
N ASP A 191 -6.53 -15.48 -36.19
CA ASP A 191 -7.85 -15.71 -36.82
C ASP A 191 -8.74 -14.47 -36.73
N ARG A 192 -8.85 -13.86 -35.54
CA ARG A 192 -9.60 -12.61 -35.37
C ARG A 192 -9.03 -11.46 -36.19
N TYR A 193 -7.72 -11.43 -36.34
CA TYR A 193 -7.08 -10.38 -37.12
C TYR A 193 -7.31 -10.54 -38.62
N GLU A 194 -7.20 -11.76 -39.16
CA GLU A 194 -7.54 -12.02 -40.57
C GLU A 194 -8.99 -11.70 -40.86
N ASP A 195 -9.91 -12.02 -39.96
CA ASP A 195 -11.34 -11.63 -40.07
C ASP A 195 -11.49 -10.11 -40.12
N HIS A 196 -10.78 -9.39 -39.26
CA HIS A 196 -10.81 -7.92 -39.26
C HIS A 196 -10.24 -7.31 -40.52
N LEU A 197 -9.14 -7.86 -41.04
CA LEU A 197 -8.60 -7.45 -42.34
C LEU A 197 -9.54 -7.74 -43.50
N ASN A 198 -10.22 -8.87 -43.47
CA ASN A 198 -11.17 -9.26 -44.50
C ASN A 198 -12.40 -8.34 -44.48
N ILE A 199 -12.88 -7.94 -43.29
CA ILE A 199 -13.94 -6.89 -43.16
C ILE A 199 -13.46 -5.56 -43.73
N LEU A 200 -12.24 -5.12 -43.38
CA LEU A 200 -11.69 -3.87 -43.92
C LEU A 200 -11.46 -3.88 -45.42
N ARG A 201 -11.18 -5.04 -46.00
CA ARG A 201 -11.08 -5.24 -47.46
C ARG A 201 -12.42 -5.38 -48.16
N GLY A 202 -13.50 -5.48 -47.37
CA GLY A 202 -14.85 -5.72 -47.92
C GLY A 202 -15.08 -7.15 -48.44
N GLU A 203 -14.22 -8.10 -48.04
CA GLU A 203 -14.28 -9.51 -48.45
C GLU A 203 -15.30 -10.30 -47.62
N ILE A 204 -15.66 -9.79 -46.44
CA ILE A 204 -16.73 -10.32 -45.57
C ILE A 204 -17.72 -9.18 -45.30
N LYS A 205 -19.01 -9.48 -45.46
CA LYS A 205 -20.12 -8.55 -45.16
C LYS A 205 -20.67 -8.73 -43.78
#